data_aa3acafccfc6bc05f409c2d234fbbc42
#
_entry.id   aa3acafccfc6bc05f409c2d234fbbc42
#
_cell.length_a   1.000
_cell.length_b   1.000
_cell.length_c   1.000
_cell.angle_alpha   90.00
_cell.angle_beta   90.00
_cell.angle_gamma   90.00
#
_symmetry.space_group_name_H-M   'P 1'
#
loop_
_entity.id
_entity.type
_entity.pdbx_description
1 polymer ?
#
loop_
_entity_poly.entity_id
_entity_poly.type
_entity_poly.pdbx_seq_one_letter_code
_entity_poly.pdbx_strand_id
1 'polypeptide(L)'
;LFVTGDAAVWWWLAAAGVAILVLIGWWIARKGRRFAPGDVFRASRWSAGNRLFPTQVLVTPESVVQYKPKWIGHQEEVIHMAHVASVKIATGMLLSDIEIETSGGSDPIRCHGHHKADATRMKALIEQAQSAYYRNSPTRPIT
;
A
#
# COMPACT_ATOMS: atom_id res chain seq x y z
N LEU A 1 -28.20 -42.87 -26.33
CA LEU A 1 -28.81 -42.71 -25.00
C LEU A 1 -27.84 -42.42 -23.87
N PHE A 2 -26.53 -42.43 -24.12
CA PHE A 2 -25.49 -42.16 -23.11
C PHE A 2 -24.81 -40.77 -23.22
N VAL A 3 -25.27 -39.90 -24.12
CA VAL A 3 -24.64 -38.58 -24.39
C VAL A 3 -25.12 -37.47 -23.47
N THR A 4 -26.24 -37.69 -22.75
CA THR A 4 -26.81 -36.65 -21.87
C THR A 4 -26.12 -36.53 -20.50
N GLY A 5 -25.41 -37.57 -20.04
CA GLY A 5 -24.67 -37.54 -18.78
C GLY A 5 -23.40 -36.72 -18.85
N ASP A 6 -22.69 -36.82 -19.96
CA ASP A 6 -21.40 -36.14 -20.13
C ASP A 6 -21.56 -34.60 -20.26
N ALA A 7 -22.60 -34.15 -20.97
CA ALA A 7 -22.88 -32.73 -21.10
C ALA A 7 -23.20 -32.07 -19.74
N ALA A 8 -23.97 -32.76 -18.89
CA ALA A 8 -24.29 -32.25 -17.55
C ALA A 8 -23.02 -32.10 -16.69
N VAL A 9 -22.10 -33.05 -16.75
CA VAL A 9 -20.82 -32.98 -16.00
C VAL A 9 -19.98 -31.79 -16.43
N TRP A 10 -19.92 -31.54 -17.74
CA TRP A 10 -19.19 -30.36 -18.26
C TRP A 10 -19.79 -29.05 -17.80
N TRP A 11 -21.10 -28.92 -17.71
CA TRP A 11 -21.76 -27.72 -17.16
C TRP A 11 -21.46 -27.54 -15.67
N TRP A 12 -21.45 -28.62 -14.89
CA TRP A 12 -21.07 -28.52 -13.46
C TRP A 12 -19.61 -28.14 -13.27
N LEU A 13 -18.69 -28.66 -14.09
CA LEU A 13 -17.26 -28.30 -14.06
C LEU A 13 -17.06 -26.82 -14.46
N ALA A 14 -17.75 -26.36 -15.49
CA ALA A 14 -17.72 -24.98 -15.90
C ALA A 14 -18.25 -24.03 -14.80
N ALA A 15 -19.38 -24.38 -14.18
CA ALA A 15 -19.96 -23.63 -13.08
C ALA A 15 -19.02 -23.57 -11.86
N ALA A 16 -18.40 -24.69 -11.50
CA ALA A 16 -17.41 -24.76 -10.42
C ALA A 16 -16.18 -23.90 -10.73
N GLY A 17 -15.69 -23.95 -11.97
CA GLY A 17 -14.58 -23.10 -12.42
C GLY A 17 -14.88 -21.61 -12.30
N VAL A 18 -16.06 -21.20 -12.74
CA VAL A 18 -16.51 -19.80 -12.62
C VAL A 18 -16.64 -19.38 -11.14
N ALA A 19 -17.22 -20.24 -10.30
CA ALA A 19 -17.35 -19.97 -8.88
C ALA A 19 -15.98 -19.77 -8.20
N ILE A 20 -15.00 -20.61 -8.53
CA ILE A 20 -13.64 -20.49 -8.01
C ILE A 20 -12.99 -19.18 -8.46
N LEU A 21 -13.14 -18.80 -9.75
CA LEU A 21 -12.61 -17.54 -10.26
C LEU A 21 -13.25 -16.32 -9.58
N VAL A 22 -14.55 -16.37 -9.34
CA VAL A 22 -15.27 -15.31 -8.61
C VAL A 22 -14.78 -15.20 -7.16
N LEU A 23 -14.59 -16.34 -6.48
CA LEU A 23 -14.05 -16.36 -5.12
C LEU A 23 -12.63 -15.82 -5.05
N ILE A 24 -11.77 -16.20 -5.98
CA ILE A 24 -10.40 -15.70 -6.08
C ILE A 24 -10.42 -14.18 -6.35
N GLY A 25 -11.23 -13.72 -7.30
CA GLY A 25 -11.38 -12.30 -7.62
C GLY A 25 -11.90 -11.49 -6.43
N TRP A 26 -12.89 -12.02 -5.72
CA TRP A 26 -13.40 -11.39 -4.51
C TRP A 26 -12.34 -11.31 -3.39
N TRP A 27 -11.59 -12.39 -3.19
CA TRP A 27 -10.54 -12.43 -2.19
C TRP A 27 -9.41 -11.44 -2.49
N ILE A 28 -8.98 -11.35 -3.77
CA ILE A 28 -8.00 -10.35 -4.22
C ILE A 28 -8.52 -8.93 -4.00
N ALA A 29 -9.77 -8.66 -4.36
CA ALA A 29 -10.40 -7.37 -4.17
C ALA A 29 -10.50 -6.98 -2.69
N ARG A 30 -10.83 -7.95 -1.84
CA ARG A 30 -10.88 -7.74 -0.39
C ARG A 30 -9.52 -7.41 0.21
N LYS A 31 -8.47 -8.10 -0.20
CA LYS A 31 -7.09 -7.80 0.24
C LYS A 31 -6.56 -6.46 -0.27
N GLY A 32 -7.03 -5.99 -1.41
CA GLY A 32 -6.67 -4.69 -1.96
C GLY A 32 -7.41 -3.49 -1.36
N ARG A 33 -8.29 -3.70 -0.38
CA ARG A 33 -8.99 -2.60 0.31
C ARG A 33 -8.06 -1.87 1.26
N ARG A 34 -8.43 -0.63 1.61
CA ARG A 34 -7.71 0.15 2.62
C ARG A 34 -7.66 -0.62 3.93
N PHE A 35 -6.48 -0.75 4.49
CA PHE A 35 -6.26 -1.54 5.72
C PHE A 35 -6.62 -0.77 6.99
N ALA A 36 -6.70 0.55 6.93
CA ALA A 36 -7.00 1.39 8.09
C ALA A 36 -7.78 2.64 7.66
N PRO A 37 -8.57 3.26 8.56
CA PRO A 37 -9.14 4.58 8.33
C PRO A 37 -8.07 5.66 8.37
N GLY A 38 -8.28 6.77 7.66
CA GLY A 38 -7.38 7.93 7.65
C GLY A 38 -6.76 8.21 6.28
N ASP A 39 -5.61 8.87 6.26
CA ASP A 39 -4.89 9.25 5.04
C ASP A 39 -4.09 8.06 4.49
N VAL A 40 -4.79 7.13 3.85
CA VAL A 40 -4.23 5.93 3.22
C VAL A 40 -4.07 6.17 1.72
N PHE A 41 -2.83 6.03 1.24
CA PHE A 41 -2.49 6.10 -0.18
C PHE A 41 -2.20 4.72 -0.73
N ARG A 42 -2.95 4.32 -1.74
CA ARG A 42 -2.80 3.02 -2.38
C ARG A 42 -2.05 3.16 -3.71
N ALA A 43 -1.05 2.32 -3.94
CA ALA A 43 -0.35 2.26 -5.20
C ALA A 43 -1.28 1.83 -6.36
N SER A 44 -0.95 2.28 -7.57
CA SER A 44 -1.68 1.89 -8.77
C SER A 44 -1.44 0.42 -9.10
N ARG A 45 -2.49 -0.30 -9.46
CA ARG A 45 -2.40 -1.68 -9.96
C ARG A 45 -1.69 -1.81 -11.31
N TRP A 46 -1.52 -0.70 -12.03
CA TRP A 46 -0.77 -0.65 -13.29
C TRP A 46 0.75 -0.68 -13.08
N SER A 47 1.21 -0.44 -11.86
CA SER A 47 2.62 -0.52 -11.52
C SER A 47 3.07 -1.98 -11.36
N ALA A 48 4.31 -2.25 -11.77
CA ALA A 48 4.94 -3.55 -11.54
C ALA A 48 5.01 -3.85 -10.02
N GLY A 49 4.63 -5.08 -9.64
CA GLY A 49 4.58 -5.50 -8.25
C GLY A 49 3.30 -5.15 -7.50
N ASN A 50 2.44 -4.26 -8.04
CA ASN A 50 1.19 -3.83 -7.40
C ASN A 50 -0.08 -4.34 -8.09
N ARG A 51 0.04 -5.23 -9.05
CA ARG A 51 -1.10 -5.69 -9.87
C ARG A 51 -2.18 -6.40 -9.08
N LEU A 52 -1.79 -7.33 -8.22
CA LEU A 52 -2.72 -8.13 -7.41
C LEU A 52 -2.97 -7.47 -6.05
N PHE A 53 -1.90 -7.12 -5.37
CA PHE A 53 -1.93 -6.58 -4.01
C PHE A 53 -1.16 -5.25 -3.97
N PRO A 54 -1.84 -4.12 -4.24
CA PRO A 54 -1.19 -2.83 -4.23
C PRO A 54 -0.69 -2.47 -2.82
N THR A 55 0.53 -1.95 -2.76
CA THR A 55 1.10 -1.40 -1.54
C THR A 55 0.29 -0.20 -1.07
N GLN A 56 0.07 -0.09 0.23
CA GLN A 56 -0.64 1.02 0.85
C GLN A 56 0.28 1.74 1.84
N VAL A 57 0.12 3.04 1.94
CA VAL A 57 0.86 3.89 2.88
C VAL A 57 -0.13 4.69 3.70
N LEU A 58 -0.03 4.57 5.01
CA LEU A 58 -0.81 5.36 5.96
C LEU A 58 0.09 6.41 6.57
N VAL A 59 -0.33 7.67 6.49
CA VAL A 59 0.35 8.79 7.15
C VAL A 59 -0.46 9.19 8.38
N THR A 60 0.16 9.09 9.55
CA THR A 60 -0.40 9.56 10.81
C THR A 60 0.44 10.72 11.37
N PRO A 61 -0.06 11.50 12.36
CA PRO A 61 0.75 12.53 12.99
C PRO A 61 2.03 12.02 13.66
N GLU A 62 2.10 10.74 13.99
CA GLU A 62 3.19 10.13 14.75
C GLU A 62 4.09 9.23 13.93
N SER A 63 3.58 8.66 12.83
CA SER A 63 4.30 7.66 12.05
C SER A 63 3.84 7.58 10.60
N VAL A 64 4.67 6.94 9.78
CA VAL A 64 4.34 6.49 8.43
C VAL A 64 4.34 4.98 8.41
N VAL A 65 3.27 4.37 7.96
CA VAL A 65 3.09 2.92 7.91
C VAL A 65 2.98 2.48 6.46
N GLN A 66 3.90 1.62 6.03
CA GLN A 66 3.81 0.96 4.73
C GLN A 66 3.21 -0.43 4.91
N TYR A 67 2.10 -0.69 4.24
CA TYR A 67 1.40 -1.97 4.27
C TYR A 67 1.50 -2.65 2.91
N LYS A 68 2.11 -3.84 2.89
CA LYS A 68 2.26 -4.67 1.69
C LYS A 68 1.45 -5.94 1.84
N PRO A 69 0.25 -6.04 1.26
CA PRO A 69 -0.49 -7.29 1.25
C PRO A 69 0.26 -8.36 0.46
N LYS A 70 0.24 -9.60 0.94
CA LYS A 70 0.83 -10.77 0.28
C LYS A 70 -0.25 -11.83 0.08
N TRP A 71 0.05 -12.88 -0.68
CA TRP A 71 -0.84 -14.04 -0.84
C TRP A 71 -1.22 -14.66 0.49
N ILE A 72 -0.25 -14.80 1.39
CA ILE A 72 -0.45 -15.25 2.77
C ILE A 72 0.02 -14.13 3.69
N GLY A 73 -0.92 -13.54 4.46
CA GLY A 73 -0.61 -12.47 5.39
C GLY A 73 -0.31 -11.12 4.73
N HIS A 74 0.53 -10.34 5.37
CA HIS A 74 0.97 -9.02 4.93
C HIS A 74 2.34 -8.71 5.54
N GLN A 75 3.01 -7.71 4.99
CA GLN A 75 4.19 -7.09 5.58
C GLN A 75 3.85 -5.64 5.94
N GLU A 76 4.16 -5.24 7.15
CA GLU A 76 3.98 -3.89 7.63
C GLU A 76 5.31 -3.33 8.09
N GLU A 77 5.60 -2.10 7.68
CA GLU A 77 6.80 -1.38 8.07
C GLU A 77 6.40 0.00 8.58
N VAL A 78 6.83 0.32 9.79
CA VAL A 78 6.46 1.55 10.49
C VAL A 78 7.69 2.38 10.74
N ILE A 79 7.66 3.65 10.30
CA ILE A 79 8.67 4.65 10.65
C ILE A 79 8.02 5.73 11.52
N HIS A 80 8.54 5.92 12.72
CA HIS A 80 8.13 7.00 13.60
C HIS A 80 8.57 8.35 13.03
N MET A 81 7.75 9.41 13.19
CA MET A 81 8.05 10.74 12.64
C MET A 81 9.41 11.31 13.11
N ALA A 82 9.85 10.93 14.31
CA ALA A 82 11.18 11.30 14.81
C ALA A 82 12.33 10.77 13.96
N HIS A 83 12.12 9.67 13.24
CA HIS A 83 13.12 9.01 12.40
C HIS A 83 12.97 9.31 10.91
N VAL A 84 11.99 10.09 10.50
CA VAL A 84 11.86 10.56 9.12
C VAL A 84 12.89 11.65 8.87
N ALA A 85 13.84 11.42 7.98
CA ALA A 85 14.86 12.38 7.61
C ALA A 85 14.41 13.24 6.42
N SER A 86 14.03 12.61 5.33
CA SER A 86 13.56 13.30 4.13
C SER A 86 12.58 12.47 3.31
N VAL A 87 11.81 13.13 2.46
CA VAL A 87 10.91 12.50 1.50
C VAL A 87 11.30 12.93 0.10
N LYS A 88 11.66 11.95 -0.74
CA LYS A 88 12.00 12.17 -2.14
C LYS A 88 10.92 11.61 -3.05
N ILE A 89 10.59 12.32 -4.12
CA ILE A 89 9.66 11.88 -5.15
C ILE A 89 10.42 11.78 -6.47
N ALA A 90 10.39 10.58 -7.06
CA ALA A 90 10.83 10.36 -8.44
C ALA A 90 9.59 10.28 -9.33
N THR A 91 9.36 11.30 -10.14
CA THR A 91 8.19 11.40 -11.00
C THR A 91 8.49 10.80 -12.36
N GLY A 92 7.75 9.74 -12.72
CA GLY A 92 7.74 9.15 -14.05
C GLY A 92 6.68 9.78 -14.97
N MET A 93 6.41 9.15 -16.12
CA MET A 93 5.41 9.66 -17.06
C MET A 93 3.99 9.62 -16.51
N LEU A 94 3.59 8.52 -15.87
CA LEU A 94 2.24 8.30 -15.36
C LEU A 94 2.18 8.16 -13.83
N LEU A 95 3.20 7.56 -13.25
CA LEU A 95 3.26 7.23 -11.83
C LEU A 95 4.50 7.83 -11.20
N SER A 96 4.48 7.95 -9.89
CA SER A 96 5.61 8.45 -9.09
C SER A 96 6.02 7.44 -8.04
N ASP A 97 7.30 7.38 -7.77
CA ASP A 97 7.88 6.61 -6.68
C ASP A 97 8.25 7.56 -5.54
N ILE A 98 8.02 7.10 -4.32
CA ILE A 98 8.33 7.86 -3.12
C ILE A 98 9.37 7.10 -2.32
N GLU A 99 10.41 7.78 -1.90
CA GLU A 99 11.42 7.26 -0.99
C GLU A 99 11.43 8.10 0.28
N ILE A 100 11.22 7.46 1.42
CA ILE A 100 11.26 8.07 2.73
C ILE A 100 12.56 7.64 3.39
N GLU A 101 13.50 8.57 3.47
CA GLU A 101 14.78 8.33 4.13
C GLU A 101 14.62 8.40 5.64
N THR A 102 15.32 7.54 6.34
CA THR A 102 15.31 7.44 7.80
C THR A 102 16.61 7.93 8.39
N SER A 103 16.52 8.58 9.55
CA SER A 103 17.66 8.81 10.41
C SER A 103 17.84 7.63 11.38
N GLY A 104 19.07 7.21 11.64
CA GLY A 104 19.38 6.17 12.63
C GLY A 104 19.62 4.77 12.07
N GLY A 105 19.92 4.63 10.78
CA GLY A 105 20.42 3.40 10.17
C GLY A 105 19.38 2.35 9.79
N SER A 106 18.09 2.69 9.82
CA SER A 106 17.06 1.85 9.24
C SER A 106 17.01 2.03 7.72
N ASP A 107 16.63 0.97 7.00
CA ASP A 107 16.47 1.05 5.57
C ASP A 107 15.38 2.05 5.18
N PRO A 108 15.57 2.81 4.08
CA PRO A 108 14.53 3.72 3.61
C PRO A 108 13.29 2.95 3.14
N ILE A 109 12.10 3.51 3.40
CA ILE A 109 10.86 3.00 2.82
C ILE A 109 10.74 3.46 1.38
N ARG A 110 10.57 2.51 0.47
CA ARG A 110 10.35 2.77 -0.95
C ARG A 110 8.94 2.36 -1.34
N CYS A 111 8.19 3.33 -1.85
CA CYS A 111 6.81 3.14 -2.31
C CYS A 111 6.76 3.37 -3.81
N HIS A 112 6.50 2.32 -4.58
CA HIS A 112 6.49 2.37 -6.04
C HIS A 112 5.07 2.50 -6.59
N GLY A 113 4.93 3.27 -7.66
CA GLY A 113 3.75 3.25 -8.49
C GLY A 113 2.53 3.98 -7.93
N HIS A 114 2.72 5.05 -7.18
CA HIS A 114 1.64 5.93 -6.75
C HIS A 114 1.27 6.95 -7.85
N HIS A 115 0.00 7.38 -7.88
CA HIS A 115 -0.39 8.50 -8.73
C HIS A 115 0.35 9.77 -8.31
N LYS A 116 0.68 10.65 -9.28
CA LYS A 116 1.43 11.88 -9.02
C LYS A 116 0.77 12.78 -7.98
N ALA A 117 -0.55 12.92 -8.04
CA ALA A 117 -1.33 13.69 -7.07
C ALA A 117 -1.23 13.10 -5.66
N ASP A 118 -1.31 11.77 -5.54
CA ASP A 118 -1.17 11.07 -4.26
C ASP A 118 0.25 11.18 -3.70
N ALA A 119 1.27 11.09 -4.55
CA ALA A 119 2.66 11.25 -4.14
C ALA A 119 2.93 12.65 -3.59
N THR A 120 2.45 13.68 -4.26
CA THR A 120 2.58 15.08 -3.81
C THR A 120 1.84 15.32 -2.50
N ARG A 121 0.62 14.81 -2.37
CA ARG A 121 -0.16 14.91 -1.15
C ARG A 121 0.47 14.16 0.01
N MET A 122 0.98 12.97 -0.23
CA MET A 122 1.69 12.16 0.77
C MET A 122 2.92 12.89 1.29
N LYS A 123 3.74 13.45 0.40
CA LYS A 123 4.90 14.28 0.79
C LYS A 123 4.47 15.47 1.65
N ALA A 124 3.46 16.22 1.24
CA ALA A 124 2.95 17.37 2.00
C ALA A 124 2.45 16.97 3.38
N LEU A 125 1.72 15.86 3.52
CA LEU A 125 1.23 15.36 4.80
C LEU A 125 2.36 14.91 5.72
N ILE A 126 3.37 14.22 5.19
CA ILE A 126 4.53 13.78 5.97
C ILE A 126 5.32 14.97 6.46
N GLU A 127 5.61 15.96 5.60
CA GLU A 127 6.33 17.18 5.99
C GLU A 127 5.55 18.00 7.02
N GLN A 128 4.22 18.09 6.87
CA GLN A 128 3.36 18.76 7.83
C GLN A 128 3.34 18.04 9.20
N ALA A 129 3.20 16.71 9.19
CA ALA A 129 3.24 15.90 10.40
C ALA A 129 4.60 15.98 11.09
N GLN A 130 5.69 15.95 10.33
CA GLN A 130 7.05 16.11 10.84
C GLN A 130 7.25 17.50 11.51
N SER A 131 6.80 18.56 10.86
CA SER A 131 6.86 19.90 11.41
C SER A 131 6.04 20.05 12.70
N ALA A 132 4.86 19.48 12.74
CA ALA A 132 4.01 19.46 13.93
C ALA A 132 4.65 18.66 15.07
N TYR A 133 5.26 17.53 14.75
CA TYR A 133 5.96 16.69 15.73
C TYR A 133 7.11 17.45 16.40
N TYR A 134 7.95 18.12 15.62
CA TYR A 134 9.07 18.91 16.17
C TYR A 134 8.63 20.15 16.94
N ARG A 135 7.53 20.79 16.55
CA ARG A 135 6.96 21.92 17.32
C ARG A 135 6.41 21.50 18.68
N ASN A 136 5.82 20.33 18.75
CA ASN A 136 5.19 19.81 19.96
C ASN A 136 6.15 19.01 20.84
N SER A 137 7.34 18.67 20.33
CA SER A 137 8.37 18.03 21.15
C SER A 137 8.90 19.03 22.17
N PRO A 138 8.90 18.69 23.47
CA PRO A 138 9.47 19.57 24.48
C PRO A 138 10.96 19.76 24.15
N THR A 139 11.34 21.00 23.89
CA THR A 139 12.75 21.38 23.75
C THR A 139 13.42 21.06 25.09
N ARG A 140 14.20 19.98 25.16
CA ARG A 140 15.10 19.81 26.30
C ARG A 140 16.03 21.01 26.32
N PRO A 141 16.02 21.84 27.34
CA PRO A 141 17.05 22.88 27.47
C PRO A 141 18.39 22.15 27.49
N ILE A 142 19.26 22.53 26.59
CA ILE A 142 20.67 22.14 26.60
C ILE A 142 21.27 22.79 27.83
N THR A 143 21.38 22.03 28.88
CA THR A 143 22.20 22.39 30.05
C THR A 143 23.57 21.77 29.89
#